data_e51a22801a6d4aa27c099fa2e355e5a0
#
_entry.id   e51a22801a6d4aa27c099fa2e355e5a0
#
_cell.length_a   1.000
_cell.length_b   1.000
_cell.length_c   1.000
_cell.angle_alpha   90.00
_cell.angle_beta   90.00
_cell.angle_gamma   90.00
#
_symmetry.space_group_name_H-M   'P 1'
#
loop_
_entity.id
_entity.type
_entity.pdbx_description
1 polymer ?
#
loop_
_entity_poly.entity_id
_entity_poly.type
_entity_poly.pdbx_seq_one_letter_code
_entity_poly.pdbx_strand_id
1 'polypeptide(L)'
;MTVLRSVCFLLAALVCLGVQATQTGFPLVTVPELDVPRYMGTWYEIAKYPNRFQKACVANTRAEYRLLPSRQVEVANSCRETSGEMRTAVGEARQVGGPDSPKLQVRFAPAWLSFLPMVWGDYWVIDIDSNYRLVAVSEPKREFLWVLSRSPQVDPAAYEALLGRLAAQGLEVRKLEKTAQAPAR
;
A
#
# COMPACT_ATOMS: atom_id res chain seq x y z
N MET A 1 -38.05 50.70 -50.06
CA MET A 1 -36.94 49.82 -50.51
C MET A 1 -36.00 49.64 -49.35
N THR A 2 -36.17 48.59 -48.58
CA THR A 2 -35.39 48.38 -47.36
C THR A 2 -34.68 47.01 -47.46
N VAL A 3 -33.38 47.03 -47.56
CA VAL A 3 -32.53 45.86 -47.76
C VAL A 3 -32.25 45.23 -46.39
N LEU A 4 -32.77 44.05 -46.15
CA LEU A 4 -32.55 43.26 -44.96
C LEU A 4 -31.20 42.53 -45.07
N ARG A 5 -30.20 42.90 -44.27
CA ARG A 5 -28.92 42.22 -44.17
C ARG A 5 -29.03 41.10 -43.12
N SER A 6 -29.06 39.85 -43.60
CA SER A 6 -28.91 38.66 -42.79
C SER A 6 -27.43 38.49 -42.39
N VAL A 7 -27.18 38.56 -41.10
CA VAL A 7 -25.85 38.21 -40.51
C VAL A 7 -25.93 36.78 -40.01
N CYS A 8 -25.30 35.88 -40.72
CA CYS A 8 -25.08 34.50 -40.26
C CYS A 8 -23.98 34.47 -39.22
N PHE A 9 -24.30 34.20 -37.97
CA PHE A 9 -23.34 33.85 -36.93
C PHE A 9 -23.02 32.37 -37.04
N LEU A 10 -21.81 32.04 -37.51
CA LEU A 10 -21.20 30.73 -37.44
C LEU A 10 -20.66 30.54 -36.02
N LEU A 11 -21.38 29.78 -35.17
CA LEU A 11 -20.84 29.27 -33.91
C LEU A 11 -19.89 28.09 -34.24
N ALA A 12 -18.60 28.34 -34.16
CA ALA A 12 -17.60 27.27 -34.15
C ALA A 12 -17.58 26.64 -32.77
N ALA A 13 -18.22 25.47 -32.61
CA ALA A 13 -18.11 24.65 -31.40
C ALA A 13 -16.72 24.01 -31.36
N LEU A 14 -15.83 24.51 -30.50
CA LEU A 14 -14.57 23.88 -30.15
C LEU A 14 -14.86 22.64 -29.31
N VAL A 15 -14.86 21.48 -29.93
CA VAL A 15 -14.90 20.19 -29.21
C VAL A 15 -13.48 19.96 -28.65
N CYS A 16 -13.27 20.30 -27.38
CA CYS A 16 -12.11 19.86 -26.63
C CYS A 16 -12.20 18.35 -26.43
N LEU A 17 -11.56 17.58 -27.30
CA LEU A 17 -11.27 16.17 -27.08
C LEU A 17 -10.31 16.08 -25.86
N GLY A 18 -10.89 15.89 -24.68
CA GLY A 18 -10.13 15.52 -23.50
C GLY A 18 -9.45 14.18 -23.76
N VAL A 19 -8.12 14.22 -23.97
CA VAL A 19 -7.30 13.03 -23.97
C VAL A 19 -7.33 12.49 -22.54
N GLN A 20 -8.24 11.54 -22.29
CA GLN A 20 -8.17 10.70 -21.09
C GLN A 20 -6.90 9.86 -21.25
N ALA A 21 -5.87 10.19 -20.47
CA ALA A 21 -4.73 9.33 -20.31
C ALA A 21 -5.23 8.00 -19.72
N THR A 22 -5.50 7.02 -20.57
CA THR A 22 -5.66 5.64 -20.14
C THR A 22 -4.35 5.26 -19.47
N GLN A 23 -4.41 5.01 -18.17
CA GLN A 23 -3.31 4.39 -17.46
C GLN A 23 -3.13 2.97 -18.05
N THR A 24 -2.34 2.85 -19.09
CA THR A 24 -1.85 1.59 -19.63
C THR A 24 -0.75 1.07 -18.69
N GLY A 25 -1.11 0.89 -17.40
CA GLY A 25 -0.21 0.30 -16.44
C GLY A 25 -0.26 -1.22 -16.59
N PHE A 26 0.90 -1.83 -16.81
CA PHE A 26 1.04 -3.28 -16.63
C PHE A 26 0.47 -3.69 -15.28
N PRO A 27 -0.12 -4.91 -15.14
CA PRO A 27 -0.57 -5.41 -13.84
C PRO A 27 0.55 -5.31 -12.81
N LEU A 28 0.18 -4.97 -11.56
CA LEU A 28 1.15 -4.98 -10.47
C LEU A 28 1.67 -6.39 -10.28
N VAL A 29 3.00 -6.55 -10.31
CA VAL A 29 3.65 -7.84 -10.18
C VAL A 29 3.97 -8.09 -8.69
N THR A 30 3.62 -9.26 -8.20
CA THR A 30 4.02 -9.73 -6.86
C THR A 30 5.32 -10.54 -6.96
N VAL A 31 5.97 -10.76 -5.80
CA VAL A 31 6.98 -11.80 -5.72
C VAL A 31 6.38 -13.15 -6.13
N PRO A 32 7.17 -14.12 -6.63
CA PRO A 32 6.61 -15.39 -7.12
C PRO A 32 5.97 -16.22 -6.00
N GLU A 33 6.54 -16.19 -4.80
CA GLU A 33 6.09 -16.95 -3.63
C GLU A 33 6.40 -16.21 -2.33
N LEU A 34 5.67 -16.53 -1.27
CA LEU A 34 5.87 -15.99 0.07
C LEU A 34 5.90 -17.12 1.11
N ASP A 35 7.03 -17.31 1.75
CA ASP A 35 7.15 -18.15 2.94
C ASP A 35 6.52 -17.42 4.13
N VAL A 36 5.24 -17.74 4.40
CA VAL A 36 4.49 -17.08 5.47
C VAL A 36 5.11 -17.28 6.84
N PRO A 37 5.56 -18.46 7.25
CA PRO A 37 6.32 -18.63 8.49
C PRO A 37 7.51 -17.67 8.64
N ARG A 38 8.33 -17.50 7.61
CA ARG A 38 9.44 -16.54 7.62
C ARG A 38 8.99 -15.09 7.66
N TYR A 39 7.81 -14.81 7.10
CA TYR A 39 7.25 -13.46 7.07
C TYR A 39 6.72 -13.01 8.44
N MET A 40 6.45 -13.93 9.37
CA MET A 40 5.93 -13.61 10.71
C MET A 40 6.91 -12.78 11.54
N GLY A 41 6.41 -12.24 12.66
CA GLY A 41 7.16 -11.40 13.60
C GLY A 41 7.01 -9.91 13.31
N THR A 42 7.95 -9.10 13.79
CA THR A 42 7.88 -7.64 13.76
C THR A 42 8.44 -7.07 12.47
N TRP A 43 7.73 -6.09 11.92
CA TRP A 43 8.13 -5.26 10.80
C TRP A 43 7.94 -3.77 11.16
N TYR A 44 8.99 -2.97 11.02
CA TYR A 44 8.96 -1.52 11.20
C TYR A 44 8.62 -0.84 9.88
N GLU A 45 7.66 0.08 9.89
CA GLU A 45 7.34 0.89 8.73
C GLU A 45 8.45 1.93 8.51
N ILE A 46 9.11 1.85 7.38
CA ILE A 46 10.18 2.79 6.99
C ILE A 46 9.61 3.96 6.19
N ALA A 47 8.67 3.67 5.31
CA ALA A 47 7.95 4.66 4.52
C ALA A 47 6.59 4.13 4.07
N LYS A 48 5.68 5.05 3.77
CA LYS A 48 4.35 4.72 3.27
C LYS A 48 3.83 5.79 2.33
N TYR A 49 2.85 5.48 1.51
CA TYR A 49 2.00 6.51 0.93
C TYR A 49 1.08 7.12 2.00
N PRO A 50 0.81 8.44 1.94
CA PRO A 50 -0.22 9.06 2.76
C PRO A 50 -1.53 8.28 2.64
N ASN A 51 -2.12 7.88 3.77
CA ASN A 51 -3.34 7.11 3.74
C ASN A 51 -4.28 7.46 4.91
N ARG A 52 -5.56 7.14 4.74
CA ARG A 52 -6.61 7.48 5.72
C ARG A 52 -6.52 6.69 7.02
N PHE A 53 -5.89 5.52 7.02
CA PHE A 53 -5.84 4.62 8.16
C PHE A 53 -4.84 5.08 9.23
N GLN A 54 -3.82 5.83 8.81
CA GLN A 54 -2.68 6.22 9.63
C GLN A 54 -2.59 7.74 9.84
N LYS A 55 -3.70 8.50 9.63
CA LYS A 55 -3.70 9.97 9.75
C LYS A 55 -3.24 10.48 11.13
N ALA A 56 -3.53 9.74 12.19
CA ALA A 56 -3.14 10.09 13.56
C ALA A 56 -1.73 9.57 13.93
N CYS A 57 -1.14 8.68 13.12
CA CYS A 57 0.17 8.08 13.37
C CYS A 57 1.29 9.05 12.98
N VAL A 58 2.15 9.40 13.92
CA VAL A 58 3.27 10.34 13.69
C VAL A 58 4.63 9.66 13.77
N ALA A 59 4.76 8.53 14.46
CA ALA A 59 6.03 7.81 14.62
C ALA A 59 5.84 6.36 15.08
N ASN A 60 6.94 5.60 15.05
CA ASN A 60 7.06 4.25 15.63
C ASN A 60 5.99 3.28 15.11
N THR A 61 5.58 3.46 13.86
CA THR A 61 4.63 2.54 13.22
C THR A 61 5.32 1.21 12.97
N ARG A 62 4.67 0.13 13.41
CA ARG A 62 5.12 -1.24 13.19
C ARG A 62 3.94 -2.18 13.06
N ALA A 63 4.15 -3.29 12.39
CA ALA A 63 3.24 -4.42 12.30
C ALA A 63 3.86 -5.65 12.98
N GLU A 64 3.06 -6.37 13.72
CA GLU A 64 3.42 -7.68 14.30
C GLU A 64 2.49 -8.72 13.70
N TYR A 65 3.08 -9.75 13.07
CA TYR A 65 2.34 -10.84 12.44
C TYR A 65 2.56 -12.14 13.21
N ARG A 66 1.48 -12.84 13.49
CA ARG A 66 1.50 -14.14 14.19
C ARG A 66 0.63 -15.14 13.45
N LEU A 67 1.23 -16.26 13.03
CA LEU A 67 0.49 -17.34 12.40
C LEU A 67 -0.37 -18.06 13.45
N LEU A 68 -1.66 -18.20 13.16
CA LEU A 68 -2.63 -18.89 13.99
C LEU A 68 -2.75 -20.36 13.60
N PRO A 69 -3.23 -21.24 14.50
CA PRO A 69 -3.51 -22.64 14.16
C PRO A 69 -4.48 -22.82 13.00
N SER A 70 -5.37 -21.85 12.78
CA SER A 70 -6.30 -21.78 11.64
C SER A 70 -5.63 -21.49 10.30
N ARG A 71 -4.29 -21.30 10.27
CA ARG A 71 -3.52 -20.82 9.12
C ARG A 71 -3.82 -19.36 8.71
N GLN A 72 -4.63 -18.66 9.48
CA GLN A 72 -4.77 -17.21 9.37
C GLN A 72 -3.62 -16.51 10.08
N VAL A 73 -3.37 -15.27 9.73
CA VAL A 73 -2.34 -14.43 10.37
C VAL A 73 -3.03 -13.37 11.21
N GLU A 74 -2.76 -13.34 12.50
CA GLU A 74 -3.09 -12.20 13.33
C GLU A 74 -2.17 -11.04 12.98
N VAL A 75 -2.73 -9.85 12.83
CA VAL A 75 -2.05 -8.62 12.47
C VAL A 75 -2.26 -7.60 13.57
N ALA A 76 -1.20 -7.21 14.27
CA ALA A 76 -1.25 -6.12 15.25
C ALA A 76 -0.44 -4.93 14.72
N ASN A 77 -1.14 -3.89 14.26
CA ASN A 77 -0.50 -2.65 13.81
C ASN A 77 -0.49 -1.64 14.95
N SER A 78 0.67 -1.11 15.29
CA SER A 78 0.81 -0.10 16.33
C SER A 78 1.58 1.13 15.84
N CYS A 79 1.22 2.29 16.37
CA CYS A 79 1.93 3.54 16.09
C CYS A 79 1.80 4.52 17.27
N ARG A 80 2.70 5.49 17.35
CA ARG A 80 2.57 6.64 18.23
C ARG A 80 1.70 7.70 17.57
N GLU A 81 0.65 8.12 18.28
CA GLU A 81 -0.23 9.20 17.83
C GLU A 81 0.32 10.60 18.22
N THR A 82 -0.30 11.65 17.69
CA THR A 82 0.00 13.06 18.03
C THR A 82 -0.18 13.37 19.50
N SER A 83 -1.05 12.63 20.21
CA SER A 83 -1.21 12.71 21.67
C SER A 83 0.03 12.22 22.45
N GLY A 84 0.95 11.51 21.78
CA GLY A 84 2.08 10.83 22.40
C GLY A 84 1.77 9.40 22.84
N GLU A 85 0.52 8.97 22.79
CA GLU A 85 0.09 7.62 23.16
C GLU A 85 0.38 6.59 22.06
N MET A 86 0.50 5.32 22.45
CA MET A 86 0.59 4.21 21.52
C MET A 86 -0.81 3.69 21.23
N ARG A 87 -1.18 3.71 19.94
CA ARG A 87 -2.40 3.07 19.46
C ARG A 87 -2.07 1.72 18.86
N THR A 88 -2.91 0.73 19.10
CA THR A 88 -2.83 -0.60 18.47
C THR A 88 -4.16 -0.97 17.85
N ALA A 89 -4.13 -1.46 16.62
CA ALA A 89 -5.25 -2.06 15.92
C ALA A 89 -4.94 -3.51 15.61
N VAL A 90 -5.84 -4.42 16.01
CA VAL A 90 -5.69 -5.85 15.77
C VAL A 90 -6.67 -6.31 14.69
N GLY A 91 -6.17 -7.08 13.75
CA GLY A 91 -6.91 -7.63 12.63
C GLY A 91 -6.43 -9.02 12.27
N GLU A 92 -6.93 -9.51 11.17
CA GLU A 92 -6.57 -10.81 10.59
C GLU A 92 -6.19 -10.67 9.12
N ALA A 93 -5.25 -11.48 8.68
CA ALA A 93 -4.96 -11.67 7.27
C ALA A 93 -5.11 -13.14 6.87
N ARG A 94 -5.45 -13.36 5.60
CA ARG A 94 -5.54 -14.68 4.96
C ARG A 94 -4.82 -14.66 3.64
N GLN A 95 -4.16 -15.75 3.27
CA GLN A 95 -3.63 -15.91 1.92
C GLN A 95 -4.76 -16.18 0.92
N VAL A 96 -4.59 -15.66 -0.29
CA VAL A 96 -5.51 -15.83 -1.41
C VAL A 96 -4.72 -16.40 -2.58
N GLY A 97 -5.18 -17.50 -3.18
CA GLY A 97 -4.54 -18.10 -4.35
C GLY A 97 -3.58 -19.25 -4.07
N GLY A 98 -3.52 -19.73 -2.83
CA GLY A 98 -2.71 -20.90 -2.45
C GLY A 98 -1.79 -20.66 -1.25
N PRO A 99 -1.13 -21.73 -0.74
CA PRO A 99 -0.36 -21.66 0.51
C PRO A 99 0.91 -20.80 0.43
N ASP A 100 1.48 -20.62 -0.76
CA ASP A 100 2.71 -19.84 -0.98
C ASP A 100 2.42 -18.53 -1.72
N SER A 101 1.14 -18.17 -1.83
CA SER A 101 0.73 -16.96 -2.54
C SER A 101 1.22 -15.70 -1.81
N PRO A 102 1.86 -14.74 -2.51
CA PRO A 102 2.22 -13.44 -1.98
C PRO A 102 1.04 -12.48 -1.87
N LYS A 103 -0.15 -12.93 -2.25
CA LYS A 103 -1.38 -12.16 -2.18
C LYS A 103 -2.14 -12.52 -0.91
N LEU A 104 -2.29 -11.56 -0.03
CA LEU A 104 -3.09 -11.68 1.17
C LEU A 104 -4.25 -10.69 1.11
N GLN A 105 -5.22 -10.92 1.97
CA GLN A 105 -6.26 -9.97 2.30
C GLN A 105 -6.25 -9.74 3.80
N VAL A 106 -6.36 -8.48 4.22
CA VAL A 106 -6.34 -8.07 5.62
C VAL A 106 -7.66 -7.41 6.01
N ARG A 107 -8.13 -7.69 7.23
CA ARG A 107 -9.36 -7.15 7.79
C ARG A 107 -9.11 -6.66 9.23
N PHE A 108 -9.56 -5.45 9.52
CA PHE A 108 -9.60 -4.88 10.87
C PHE A 108 -11.04 -4.73 11.40
N ALA A 109 -12.04 -5.01 10.58
CA ALA A 109 -13.43 -5.07 11.00
C ALA A 109 -13.68 -6.31 11.90
N PRO A 110 -14.71 -6.28 12.77
CA PRO A 110 -15.07 -7.40 13.62
C PRO A 110 -15.29 -8.71 12.83
N ALA A 111 -14.97 -9.84 13.47
CA ALA A 111 -15.00 -11.17 12.84
C ALA A 111 -16.36 -11.52 12.22
N TRP A 112 -17.45 -11.11 12.83
CA TRP A 112 -18.81 -11.38 12.33
C TRP A 112 -19.12 -10.67 10.99
N LEU A 113 -18.31 -9.68 10.56
CA LEU A 113 -18.41 -9.05 9.25
C LEU A 113 -17.55 -9.72 8.18
N SER A 114 -16.83 -10.79 8.52
CA SER A 114 -15.83 -11.41 7.62
C SER A 114 -16.41 -11.96 6.31
N PHE A 115 -17.72 -12.19 6.25
CA PHE A 115 -18.41 -12.62 5.04
C PHE A 115 -18.60 -11.50 4.01
N LEU A 116 -18.42 -10.24 4.41
CA LEU A 116 -18.55 -9.09 3.52
C LEU A 116 -17.22 -8.84 2.78
N PRO A 117 -17.18 -8.93 1.45
CA PRO A 117 -15.93 -8.70 0.70
C PRO A 117 -15.31 -7.32 0.94
N MET A 118 -16.13 -6.30 1.15
CA MET A 118 -15.71 -4.91 1.31
C MET A 118 -14.91 -4.63 2.60
N VAL A 119 -14.92 -5.53 3.57
CA VAL A 119 -14.14 -5.38 4.80
C VAL A 119 -12.72 -5.93 4.67
N TRP A 120 -12.43 -6.62 3.57
CA TRP A 120 -11.11 -7.16 3.25
C TRP A 120 -10.37 -6.23 2.30
N GLY A 121 -9.19 -5.79 2.70
CA GLY A 121 -8.28 -5.02 1.86
C GLY A 121 -7.20 -5.92 1.26
N ASP A 122 -6.87 -5.73 0.01
CA ASP A 122 -5.76 -6.45 -0.62
C ASP A 122 -4.43 -6.01 -0.01
N TYR A 123 -3.56 -6.98 0.24
CA TYR A 123 -2.22 -6.84 0.79
C TYR A 123 -1.29 -7.74 -0.01
N TRP A 124 -0.66 -7.19 -1.03
CA TRP A 124 0.19 -7.93 -1.95
C TRP A 124 1.67 -7.64 -1.67
N VAL A 125 2.45 -8.68 -1.44
CA VAL A 125 3.90 -8.55 -1.33
C VAL A 125 4.48 -8.44 -2.73
N ILE A 126 4.96 -7.24 -3.08
CA ILE A 126 5.41 -6.89 -4.43
C ILE A 126 6.92 -6.90 -4.59
N ASP A 127 7.65 -6.82 -3.49
CA ASP A 127 9.11 -6.95 -3.44
C ASP A 127 9.50 -7.44 -2.04
N ILE A 128 10.48 -8.33 -1.95
CA ILE A 128 11.08 -8.77 -0.70
C ILE A 128 12.50 -9.24 -0.97
N ASP A 129 13.44 -8.88 -0.10
CA ASP A 129 14.81 -9.39 -0.21
C ASP A 129 14.90 -10.87 0.22
N SER A 130 15.90 -11.58 -0.29
CA SER A 130 16.09 -13.01 -0.02
C SER A 130 16.24 -13.38 1.46
N ASN A 131 16.65 -12.41 2.29
CA ASN A 131 16.81 -12.59 3.73
C ASN A 131 15.55 -12.22 4.53
N TYR A 132 14.47 -11.78 3.87
CA TYR A 132 13.23 -11.33 4.52
C TYR A 132 13.48 -10.18 5.52
N ARG A 133 14.29 -9.20 5.13
CA ARG A 133 14.65 -8.06 5.98
C ARG A 133 14.02 -6.74 5.53
N LEU A 134 13.76 -6.60 4.24
CA LEU A 134 13.16 -5.41 3.62
C LEU A 134 12.07 -5.86 2.65
N VAL A 135 10.89 -5.25 2.72
CA VAL A 135 9.71 -5.64 1.93
C VAL A 135 8.95 -4.42 1.45
N ALA A 136 8.35 -4.52 0.29
CA ALA A 136 7.34 -3.58 -0.19
C ALA A 136 6.00 -4.28 -0.37
N VAL A 137 4.96 -3.61 0.08
CA VAL A 137 3.57 -4.08 0.05
C VAL A 137 2.70 -3.03 -0.62
N SER A 138 1.86 -3.48 -1.54
CA SER A 138 0.89 -2.62 -2.22
C SER A 138 -0.40 -3.40 -2.50
N GLU A 139 -1.25 -2.88 -3.38
CA GLU A 139 -2.47 -3.53 -3.85
C GLU A 139 -2.67 -3.22 -5.36
N PRO A 140 -3.58 -3.91 -6.06
CA PRO A 140 -3.70 -3.82 -7.52
C PRO A 140 -3.82 -2.42 -8.12
N LYS A 141 -4.42 -1.48 -7.39
CA LYS A 141 -4.65 -0.11 -7.85
C LYS A 141 -3.47 0.83 -7.59
N ARG A 142 -2.46 0.38 -6.82
CA ARG A 142 -1.31 1.20 -6.40
C ARG A 142 -1.69 2.47 -5.62
N GLU A 143 -2.87 2.46 -4.98
CA GLU A 143 -3.32 3.57 -4.12
C GLU A 143 -2.57 3.59 -2.79
N PHE A 144 -2.08 2.41 -2.35
CA PHE A 144 -1.33 2.22 -1.12
C PHE A 144 0.04 1.61 -1.41
N LEU A 145 1.04 2.04 -0.65
CA LEU A 145 2.38 1.47 -0.65
C LEU A 145 2.96 1.58 0.75
N TRP A 146 3.52 0.49 1.24
CA TRP A 146 4.30 0.44 2.47
C TRP A 146 5.66 -0.17 2.18
N VAL A 147 6.71 0.41 2.75
CA VAL A 147 8.05 -0.17 2.83
C VAL A 147 8.29 -0.53 4.29
N LEU A 148 8.51 -1.81 4.56
CA LEU A 148 8.69 -2.33 5.90
C LEU A 148 10.07 -2.98 6.03
N SER A 149 10.67 -2.93 7.23
CA SER A 149 11.96 -3.52 7.52
C SER A 149 11.94 -4.27 8.86
N ARG A 150 12.80 -5.28 9.00
CA ARG A 150 13.03 -5.96 10.29
C ARG A 150 13.78 -5.10 11.31
N SER A 151 14.35 -4.01 10.87
CA SER A 151 15.06 -3.04 11.72
C SER A 151 14.39 -1.67 11.62
N PRO A 152 14.34 -0.88 12.69
CA PRO A 152 13.85 0.51 12.63
C PRO A 152 14.69 1.41 11.73
N GLN A 153 15.93 1.01 11.41
CA GLN A 153 16.78 1.64 10.41
C GLN A 153 17.05 0.67 9.28
N VAL A 154 17.07 1.20 8.05
CA VAL A 154 17.35 0.45 6.83
C VAL A 154 18.65 0.95 6.21
N ASP A 155 19.42 0.03 5.62
CA ASP A 155 20.58 0.41 4.81
C ASP A 155 20.14 1.32 3.66
N PRO A 156 20.74 2.52 3.51
CA PRO A 156 20.35 3.47 2.47
C PRO A 156 20.47 2.89 1.05
N ALA A 157 21.51 2.11 0.76
CA ALA A 157 21.70 1.54 -0.58
C ALA A 157 20.63 0.48 -0.88
N ALA A 158 20.27 -0.36 0.08
CA ALA A 158 19.19 -1.34 -0.07
C ALA A 158 17.83 -0.65 -0.27
N TYR A 159 17.58 0.44 0.46
CA TYR A 159 16.37 1.22 0.32
C TYR A 159 16.26 1.86 -1.07
N GLU A 160 17.30 2.54 -1.55
CA GLU A 160 17.32 3.16 -2.89
C GLU A 160 17.18 2.11 -4.01
N ALA A 161 17.83 0.95 -3.88
CA ALA A 161 17.66 -0.14 -4.83
C ALA A 161 16.23 -0.66 -4.87
N LEU A 162 15.55 -0.76 -3.71
CA LEU A 162 14.13 -1.09 -3.64
C LEU A 162 13.29 -0.03 -4.36
N LEU A 163 13.52 1.26 -4.09
CA LEU A 163 12.78 2.35 -4.75
C LEU A 163 12.91 2.29 -6.27
N GLY A 164 14.08 1.96 -6.79
CA GLY A 164 14.29 1.76 -8.23
C GLY A 164 13.41 0.66 -8.81
N ARG A 165 13.31 -0.49 -8.13
CA ARG A 165 12.44 -1.61 -8.56
C ARG A 165 10.96 -1.24 -8.49
N LEU A 166 10.54 -0.52 -7.45
CA LEU A 166 9.15 -0.05 -7.29
C LEU A 166 8.77 0.94 -8.39
N ALA A 167 9.67 1.88 -8.71
CA ALA A 167 9.47 2.83 -9.81
C ALA A 167 9.33 2.11 -11.17
N ALA A 168 10.14 1.06 -11.42
CA ALA A 168 10.04 0.24 -12.62
C ALA A 168 8.69 -0.51 -12.72
N GLN A 169 8.03 -0.78 -11.60
CA GLN A 169 6.66 -1.32 -11.54
C GLN A 169 5.58 -0.23 -11.65
N GLY A 170 5.93 1.02 -11.90
CA GLY A 170 4.98 2.13 -12.05
C GLY A 170 4.44 2.70 -10.73
N LEU A 171 5.12 2.45 -9.60
CA LEU A 171 4.80 3.06 -8.32
C LEU A 171 5.41 4.47 -8.22
N GLU A 172 4.66 5.42 -7.71
CA GLU A 172 5.09 6.82 -7.57
C GLU A 172 5.93 7.01 -6.30
N VAL A 173 7.18 6.51 -6.32
CA VAL A 173 8.06 6.49 -5.13
C VAL A 173 8.27 7.86 -4.48
N ARG A 174 8.06 8.95 -5.22
CA ARG A 174 8.12 10.32 -4.69
C ARG A 174 6.98 10.66 -3.71
N LYS A 175 5.89 9.88 -3.72
CA LYS A 175 4.78 10.01 -2.76
C LYS A 175 5.07 9.35 -1.41
N LEU A 176 6.17 8.59 -1.30
CA LEU A 176 6.54 7.94 -0.05
C LEU A 176 6.94 8.98 1.01
N GLU A 177 6.24 8.94 2.13
CA GLU A 177 6.61 9.67 3.34
C GLU A 177 7.38 8.73 4.28
N LYS A 178 8.54 9.17 4.74
CA LYS A 178 9.34 8.40 5.72
C LYS A 178 8.66 8.42 7.09
N THR A 179 8.60 7.28 7.72
CA THR A 179 8.08 7.12 9.08
C THR A 179 9.21 7.26 10.09
N ALA A 180 9.07 8.19 11.02
CA ALA A 180 10.03 8.36 12.10
C ALA A 180 10.00 7.13 13.02
N GLN A 181 11.16 6.48 13.19
CA GLN A 181 11.36 5.37 14.11
C GLN A 181 12.33 5.78 15.21
N ALA A 182 12.00 5.48 16.47
CA ALA A 182 12.94 5.63 17.56
C ALA A 182 14.13 4.67 17.35
N PRO A 183 15.35 5.06 17.78
CA PRO A 183 16.47 4.14 17.82
C PRO A 183 16.09 2.86 18.58
N ALA A 184 16.58 1.71 18.11
CA ALA A 184 16.51 0.46 18.87
C ALA A 184 17.23 0.67 20.22
N ARG A 185 16.57 0.35 21.33
CA ARG A 185 17.18 0.35 22.65
C ARG A 185 17.94 -0.95 22.87
#